data_da80f2d6d9df9cffc66b957c78188dc1
#
_entry.id   da80f2d6d9df9cffc66b957c78188dc1
#
_cell.length_a   1.000
_cell.length_b   1.000
_cell.length_c   1.000
_cell.angle_alpha   90.00
_cell.angle_beta   90.00
_cell.angle_gamma   90.00
#
_symmetry.space_group_name_H-M   'P 1'
#
loop_
_entity.id
_entity.type
_entity.pdbx_description
1 polymer ?
#
loop_
_entity_poly.entity_id
_entity_poly.type
_entity_poly.pdbx_seq_one_letter_code
_entity_poly.pdbx_strand_id
1 'polypeptide(L)'
;MRVLRAENLSKLYYIGDRLPNSLRDSITKLLLSAKTRKQYEKNKLWALKDVNFDVSDGETLGIIGTNGAGKSTLLKILSRITKPTSGRAEIRGRVGSLLEVGTGFHNELSGRENIYLNGAILGMKRAEISKKFDEIVDFSEIERFLD
;
A
#
# COMPACT_ATOMS: atom_id res chain seq x y z
N MET A 1 21.45 4.79 -9.06
CA MET A 1 20.57 4.15 -10.08
C MET A 1 19.12 4.44 -9.69
N ARG A 2 18.19 4.67 -10.64
CA ARG A 2 16.77 4.91 -10.31
C ARG A 2 16.11 3.60 -9.83
N VAL A 3 15.54 3.61 -8.64
CA VAL A 3 14.88 2.45 -8.02
C VAL A 3 13.38 2.54 -7.99
N LEU A 4 12.82 3.77 -8.08
CA LEU A 4 11.39 4.00 -8.16
C LEU A 4 11.10 5.10 -9.18
N ARG A 5 10.05 4.92 -9.99
CA ARG A 5 9.54 5.92 -10.92
C ARG A 5 8.01 5.90 -10.92
N ALA A 6 7.40 7.03 -10.65
CA ALA A 6 5.98 7.25 -10.78
C ALA A 6 5.72 8.17 -11.97
N GLU A 7 4.81 7.76 -12.88
CA GLU A 7 4.45 8.50 -14.08
C GLU A 7 2.94 8.66 -14.18
N ASN A 8 2.48 9.91 -14.16
CA ASN A 8 1.07 10.31 -14.28
C ASN A 8 0.16 9.51 -13.36
N LEU A 9 0.67 9.20 -12.16
CA LEU A 9 0.04 8.31 -11.22
C LEU A 9 -1.21 8.96 -10.63
N SER A 10 -2.37 8.36 -10.88
CA SER A 10 -3.64 8.88 -10.41
C SER A 10 -4.47 7.79 -9.76
N LYS A 11 -5.23 8.16 -8.72
CA LYS A 11 -6.15 7.27 -8.01
C LYS A 11 -7.46 7.95 -7.75
N LEU A 12 -8.51 7.37 -8.27
CA LEU A 12 -9.90 7.78 -8.08
C LEU A 12 -10.60 6.78 -7.14
N TYR A 13 -11.27 7.29 -6.14
CA TYR A 13 -12.23 6.55 -5.33
C TYR A 13 -13.64 7.06 -5.56
N TYR A 14 -14.63 6.20 -5.36
CA TYR A 14 -16.04 6.57 -5.33
C TYR A 14 -16.52 6.52 -3.87
N ILE A 15 -17.11 7.61 -3.40
CA ILE A 15 -17.69 7.71 -2.05
C ILE A 15 -19.19 7.38 -2.17
N GLY A 16 -19.67 6.42 -1.35
CA GLY A 16 -21.07 5.97 -1.38
C GLY A 16 -21.24 4.58 -1.96
N ASP A 17 -22.47 4.24 -2.34
CA ASP A 17 -22.80 2.90 -2.83
C ASP A 17 -21.91 2.46 -3.99
N ARG A 18 -21.38 1.26 -3.85
CA ARG A 18 -20.46 0.66 -4.82
C ARG A 18 -21.13 0.60 -6.18
N LEU A 19 -20.46 1.17 -7.18
CA LEU A 19 -20.73 0.78 -8.56
C LEU A 19 -20.54 -0.74 -8.63
N PRO A 20 -21.53 -1.46 -9.11
CA PRO A 20 -21.35 -2.86 -9.40
C PRO A 20 -20.19 -3.04 -10.37
N ASN A 21 -19.26 -3.95 -10.06
CA ASN A 21 -18.05 -4.23 -10.87
C ASN A 21 -18.24 -5.41 -11.83
N SER A 22 -19.48 -5.69 -12.22
CA SER A 22 -19.79 -6.83 -13.08
C SER A 22 -20.01 -6.39 -14.53
N LEU A 23 -19.77 -7.30 -15.48
CA LEU A 23 -20.05 -7.07 -16.92
C LEU A 23 -21.51 -6.67 -17.19
N ARG A 24 -22.44 -7.11 -16.32
CA ARG A 24 -23.83 -6.68 -16.30
C ARG A 24 -23.99 -5.16 -16.15
N ASP A 25 -23.04 -4.52 -15.49
CA ASP A 25 -23.03 -3.11 -15.13
C ASP A 25 -22.56 -2.20 -16.26
N SER A 26 -21.79 -2.74 -17.19
CA SER A 26 -21.43 -2.03 -18.42
C SER A 26 -22.66 -1.79 -19.29
N ILE A 27 -23.62 -2.70 -19.28
CA ILE A 27 -24.89 -2.57 -20.00
C ILE A 27 -25.82 -1.61 -19.26
N THR A 28 -25.86 -1.68 -17.91
CA THR A 28 -26.66 -0.76 -17.09
C THR A 28 -26.16 0.68 -17.17
N LYS A 29 -24.86 0.90 -17.36
CA LYS A 29 -24.29 2.25 -17.57
C LYS A 29 -24.83 2.96 -18.82
N LEU A 30 -25.16 2.21 -19.87
CA LEU A 30 -25.79 2.75 -21.06
C LEU A 30 -27.25 3.19 -20.82
N LEU A 31 -27.94 2.57 -19.84
CA LEU A 31 -29.36 2.79 -19.52
C LEU A 31 -29.56 3.71 -18.30
N LEU A 32 -28.48 4.17 -17.63
CA LEU A 32 -28.60 5.07 -16.48
C LEU A 32 -29.14 6.43 -16.88
N SER A 33 -30.19 6.87 -16.17
CA SER A 33 -30.79 8.19 -16.36
C SER A 33 -29.76 9.30 -16.10
N ALA A 34 -29.91 10.46 -16.76
CA ALA A 34 -29.04 11.62 -16.59
C ALA A 34 -28.87 12.06 -15.11
N LYS A 35 -29.88 11.81 -14.28
CA LYS A 35 -29.92 12.13 -12.85
C LYS A 35 -28.96 11.24 -12.04
N THR A 36 -28.92 9.95 -12.34
CA THR A 36 -28.00 8.97 -11.71
C THR A 36 -26.55 9.25 -12.12
N ARG A 37 -26.32 9.60 -13.40
CA ARG A 37 -24.98 9.97 -13.91
C ARG A 37 -24.42 11.21 -13.22
N LYS A 38 -25.24 12.22 -12.93
CA LYS A 38 -24.86 13.43 -12.19
C LYS A 38 -24.50 13.12 -10.72
N GLN A 39 -25.16 12.15 -10.11
CA GLN A 39 -24.90 11.73 -8.73
C GLN A 39 -23.56 10.97 -8.62
N TYR A 40 -23.23 10.14 -9.62
CA TYR A 40 -21.94 9.45 -9.69
C TYR A 40 -20.76 10.41 -9.87
N GLU A 41 -20.92 11.48 -10.62
CA GLU A 41 -19.88 12.50 -10.78
C GLU A 41 -19.59 13.25 -9.47
N LYS A 42 -20.59 13.47 -8.62
CA LYS A 42 -20.43 14.10 -7.30
C LYS A 42 -19.69 13.23 -6.29
N ASN A 43 -19.73 11.92 -6.47
CA ASN A 43 -19.14 10.95 -5.53
C ASN A 43 -17.70 10.56 -5.90
N LYS A 44 -17.10 11.19 -6.90
CA LYS A 44 -15.73 10.97 -7.30
C LYS A 44 -14.76 11.72 -6.38
N LEU A 45 -13.84 11.00 -5.78
CA LEU A 45 -12.73 11.57 -5.01
C LEU A 45 -11.40 11.19 -5.67
N TRP A 46 -10.71 12.14 -6.22
CA TRP A 46 -9.33 11.97 -6.65
C TRP A 46 -8.41 12.02 -5.43
N ALA A 47 -7.94 10.87 -5.00
CA ALA A 47 -6.95 10.80 -3.91
C ALA A 47 -5.54 11.15 -4.40
N LEU A 48 -5.26 10.87 -5.68
CA LEU A 48 -4.03 11.26 -6.38
C LEU A 48 -4.41 11.70 -7.78
N LYS A 49 -3.71 12.71 -8.30
CA LYS A 49 -3.92 13.20 -9.67
C LYS A 49 -2.59 13.59 -10.29
N ASP A 50 -2.23 12.87 -11.36
CA ASP A 50 -1.06 13.12 -12.21
C ASP A 50 0.27 13.29 -11.44
N VAL A 51 0.48 12.45 -10.42
CA VAL A 51 1.67 12.50 -9.58
C VAL A 51 2.87 11.91 -10.34
N ASN A 52 3.96 12.67 -10.38
CA ASN A 52 5.18 12.29 -11.07
C ASN A 52 6.38 12.52 -10.15
N PHE A 53 7.21 11.50 -9.95
CA PHE A 53 8.48 11.61 -9.24
C PHE A 53 9.34 10.38 -9.50
N ASP A 54 10.64 10.53 -9.24
CA ASP A 54 11.63 9.47 -9.29
C ASP A 54 12.36 9.40 -7.95
N VAL A 55 12.83 8.20 -7.57
CA VAL A 55 13.71 7.99 -6.42
C VAL A 55 14.92 7.18 -6.87
N SER A 56 16.09 7.66 -6.50
CA SER A 56 17.37 6.99 -6.78
C SER A 56 17.75 6.03 -5.64
N ASP A 57 18.70 5.16 -5.93
CA ASP A 57 19.27 4.26 -4.93
C ASP A 57 19.93 5.08 -3.81
N GLY A 58 19.65 4.72 -2.55
CA GLY A 58 20.13 5.44 -1.37
C GLY A 58 19.41 6.76 -1.07
N GLU A 59 18.45 7.17 -1.90
CA GLU A 59 17.71 8.42 -1.70
C GLU A 59 16.56 8.22 -0.69
N THR A 60 16.36 9.22 0.17
CA THR A 60 15.22 9.31 1.09
C THR A 60 14.20 10.33 0.58
N LEU A 61 12.98 9.89 0.36
CA LEU A 61 11.87 10.74 -0.07
C LEU A 61 10.88 10.97 1.07
N GLY A 62 10.69 12.22 1.48
CA GLY A 62 9.66 12.64 2.43
C GLY A 62 8.36 13.02 1.74
N ILE A 63 7.22 12.46 2.19
CA ILE A 63 5.88 12.79 1.69
C ILE A 63 5.12 13.51 2.79
N ILE A 64 4.89 14.82 2.62
CA ILE A 64 4.21 15.68 3.59
C ILE A 64 2.89 16.20 3.03
N GLY A 65 1.97 16.57 3.90
CA GLY A 65 0.67 17.14 3.53
C GLY A 65 -0.36 16.94 4.64
N THR A 66 -1.50 17.61 4.52
CA THR A 66 -2.63 17.51 5.45
C THR A 66 -3.26 16.11 5.46
N ASN A 67 -4.13 15.83 6.45
CA ASN A 67 -4.92 14.60 6.45
C ASN A 67 -5.85 14.59 5.24
N GLY A 68 -5.93 13.44 4.55
CA GLY A 68 -6.70 13.32 3.31
C GLY A 68 -5.96 13.73 2.03
N ALA A 69 -4.72 14.26 2.09
CA ALA A 69 -3.94 14.68 0.92
C ALA A 69 -3.47 13.52 0.01
N GLY A 70 -3.82 12.27 0.31
CA GLY A 70 -3.46 11.12 -0.53
C GLY A 70 -2.17 10.39 -0.17
N LYS A 71 -1.44 10.82 0.89
CA LYS A 71 -0.17 10.20 1.31
C LYS A 71 -0.26 8.68 1.46
N SER A 72 -1.22 8.21 2.27
CA SER A 72 -1.44 6.77 2.49
C SER A 72 -1.87 6.04 1.21
N THR A 73 -2.62 6.70 0.32
CA THR A 73 -2.99 6.15 -0.98
C THR A 73 -1.78 5.94 -1.87
N LEU A 74 -0.87 6.91 -1.90
CA LEU A 74 0.39 6.79 -2.64
C LEU A 74 1.23 5.62 -2.12
N LEU A 75 1.42 5.55 -0.81
CA LEU A 75 2.16 4.45 -0.17
C LEU A 75 1.51 3.08 -0.46
N LYS A 76 0.18 2.97 -0.40
CA LYS A 76 -0.55 1.73 -0.75
C LYS A 76 -0.35 1.31 -2.21
N ILE A 77 -0.21 2.26 -3.13
CA ILE A 77 0.09 1.95 -4.54
C ILE A 77 1.54 1.47 -4.66
N LEU A 78 2.50 2.17 -4.05
CA LEU A 78 3.91 1.80 -4.08
C LEU A 78 4.16 0.43 -3.44
N SER A 79 3.42 0.12 -2.38
CA SER A 79 3.46 -1.20 -1.71
C SER A 79 2.65 -2.28 -2.45
N ARG A 80 2.09 -1.99 -3.63
CA ARG A 80 1.28 -2.91 -4.45
C ARG A 80 0.01 -3.42 -3.76
N ILE A 81 -0.44 -2.78 -2.67
CA ILE A 81 -1.69 -3.11 -1.97
C ILE A 81 -2.90 -2.67 -2.81
N THR A 82 -2.80 -1.56 -3.51
CA THR A 82 -3.86 -1.09 -4.41
C THR A 82 -3.29 -0.68 -5.77
N LYS A 83 -4.09 -0.88 -6.82
CA LYS A 83 -3.71 -0.47 -8.19
C LYS A 83 -4.06 1.01 -8.41
N PRO A 84 -3.27 1.75 -9.19
CA PRO A 84 -3.66 3.09 -9.65
C PRO A 84 -4.87 3.01 -10.59
N THR A 85 -5.58 4.12 -10.75
CA THR A 85 -6.66 4.27 -11.73
C THR A 85 -6.08 4.56 -13.11
N SER A 86 -5.02 5.36 -13.17
CA SER A 86 -4.24 5.64 -14.38
C SER A 86 -2.78 5.91 -14.01
N GLY A 87 -1.92 5.93 -15.02
CA GLY A 87 -0.49 6.05 -14.83
C GLY A 87 0.15 4.75 -14.34
N ARG A 88 1.42 4.82 -13.95
CA ARG A 88 2.18 3.65 -13.50
C ARG A 88 3.21 4.01 -12.45
N ALA A 89 3.55 3.03 -11.61
CA ALA A 89 4.69 3.08 -10.72
C ALA A 89 5.60 1.88 -11.02
N GLU A 90 6.84 2.15 -11.39
CA GLU A 90 7.87 1.15 -11.61
C GLU A 90 8.79 1.11 -10.41
N ILE A 91 8.96 -0.07 -9.81
CA ILE A 91 9.82 -0.26 -8.65
C ILE A 91 10.75 -1.43 -8.93
N ARG A 92 12.04 -1.18 -8.80
CA ARG A 92 13.11 -2.16 -8.97
C ARG A 92 13.55 -2.66 -7.60
N GLY A 93 13.59 -3.98 -7.44
CA GLY A 93 13.96 -4.62 -6.20
C GLY A 93 12.77 -5.07 -5.35
N ARG A 94 13.08 -5.42 -4.11
CA ARG A 94 12.11 -5.88 -3.11
C ARG A 94 11.52 -4.67 -2.38
N VAL A 95 10.20 -4.66 -2.22
CA VAL A 95 9.49 -3.63 -1.47
C VAL A 95 9.09 -4.20 -0.12
N GLY A 96 9.62 -3.62 0.95
CA GLY A 96 9.11 -3.79 2.31
C GLY A 96 8.20 -2.61 2.65
N SER A 97 7.07 -2.85 3.29
CA SER A 97 6.13 -1.79 3.65
C SER A 97 5.71 -1.90 5.12
N LEU A 98 5.83 -0.80 5.85
CA LEU A 98 5.39 -0.64 7.23
C LEU A 98 4.22 0.35 7.30
N LEU A 99 3.18 0.12 6.48
CA LEU A 99 2.05 1.06 6.37
C LEU A 99 1.17 1.11 7.62
N GLU A 100 1.18 0.05 8.40
CA GLU A 100 0.39 -0.07 9.63
C GLU A 100 1.31 -0.62 10.71
N VAL A 101 1.86 0.27 11.55
CA VAL A 101 2.68 -0.11 12.71
C VAL A 101 1.79 -0.90 13.69
N GLY A 102 2.20 -2.11 14.04
CA GLY A 102 1.47 -2.95 15.01
C GLY A 102 0.51 -3.99 14.41
N THR A 103 0.23 -3.98 13.10
CA THR A 103 -0.64 -5.00 12.48
C THR A 103 0.04 -6.35 12.28
N GLY A 104 1.31 -6.47 12.60
CA GLY A 104 2.07 -7.71 12.45
C GLY A 104 2.28 -8.50 13.73
N PHE A 105 1.91 -7.97 14.90
CA PHE A 105 2.05 -8.70 16.15
C PHE A 105 0.75 -9.40 16.51
N HIS A 106 0.81 -10.73 16.59
CA HIS A 106 -0.29 -11.56 17.06
C HIS A 106 -0.06 -11.91 18.53
N ASN A 107 -0.98 -11.48 19.39
CA ASN A 107 -0.89 -11.71 20.83
C ASN A 107 -0.95 -13.20 21.22
N GLU A 108 -1.43 -14.05 20.31
CA GLU A 108 -1.52 -15.50 20.49
C GLU A 108 -0.22 -16.23 20.11
N LEU A 109 0.74 -15.52 19.49
CA LEU A 109 2.02 -16.05 19.03
C LEU A 109 3.13 -15.66 19.99
N SER A 110 4.11 -16.54 20.18
CA SER A 110 5.35 -16.24 20.90
C SER A 110 6.15 -15.15 20.18
N GLY A 111 7.11 -14.53 20.85
CA GLY A 111 8.01 -13.55 20.26
C GLY A 111 8.75 -14.10 19.04
N ARG A 112 9.21 -15.35 19.14
CA ARG A 112 9.86 -16.09 18.05
C ARG A 112 8.95 -16.21 16.83
N GLU A 113 7.73 -16.68 17.01
CA GLU A 113 6.76 -16.84 15.93
C GLU A 113 6.40 -15.50 15.28
N ASN A 114 6.26 -14.46 16.09
CA ASN A 114 6.02 -13.10 15.59
C ASN A 114 7.18 -12.58 14.73
N ILE A 115 8.43 -12.83 15.09
CA ILE A 115 9.61 -12.46 14.28
C ILE A 115 9.54 -13.14 12.89
N TYR A 116 9.27 -14.45 12.86
CA TYR A 116 9.17 -15.18 11.60
C TYR A 116 7.98 -14.73 10.75
N LEU A 117 6.82 -14.49 11.36
CA LEU A 117 5.63 -13.99 10.69
C LEU A 117 5.87 -12.61 10.08
N ASN A 118 6.38 -11.66 10.85
CA ASN A 118 6.66 -10.32 10.39
C ASN A 118 7.74 -10.30 9.31
N GLY A 119 8.81 -11.06 9.47
CA GLY A 119 9.84 -11.22 8.44
C GLY A 119 9.25 -11.73 7.12
N ALA A 120 8.35 -12.72 7.19
CA ALA A 120 7.66 -13.25 6.00
C ALA A 120 6.73 -12.22 5.35
N ILE A 121 5.97 -11.44 6.14
CA ILE A 121 5.12 -10.34 5.66
C ILE A 121 5.96 -9.28 4.95
N LEU A 122 7.17 -8.98 5.46
CA LEU A 122 8.13 -8.07 4.82
C LEU A 122 8.84 -8.68 3.60
N GLY A 123 8.49 -9.92 3.22
CA GLY A 123 9.02 -10.60 2.04
C GLY A 123 10.41 -11.22 2.24
N MET A 124 10.83 -11.43 3.49
CA MET A 124 12.08 -12.15 3.79
C MET A 124 11.88 -13.66 3.63
N LYS A 125 12.90 -14.35 3.13
CA LYS A 125 12.94 -15.81 3.14
C LYS A 125 13.25 -16.31 4.55
N ARG A 126 12.75 -17.51 4.89
CA ARG A 126 12.99 -18.11 6.22
C ARG A 126 14.48 -18.14 6.61
N ALA A 127 15.35 -18.48 5.67
CA ALA A 127 16.78 -18.48 5.89
C ALA A 127 17.37 -17.08 6.17
N GLU A 128 16.80 -16.03 5.57
CA GLU A 128 17.19 -14.64 5.85
C GLU A 128 16.76 -14.22 7.26
N ILE A 129 15.55 -14.61 7.67
CA ILE A 129 15.03 -14.35 9.01
C ILE A 129 15.89 -15.07 10.05
N SER A 130 16.17 -16.38 9.84
CA SER A 130 17.02 -17.15 10.74
C SER A 130 18.41 -16.55 10.91
N LYS A 131 19.01 -16.04 9.83
CA LYS A 131 20.32 -15.40 9.88
C LYS A 131 20.34 -14.09 10.66
N LYS A 132 19.23 -13.37 10.65
CA LYS A 132 19.07 -12.07 11.34
C LYS A 132 18.36 -12.19 12.69
N PHE A 133 18.03 -13.39 13.10
CA PHE A 133 17.18 -13.62 14.27
C PHE A 133 17.77 -13.01 15.54
N ASP A 134 19.03 -13.29 15.81
CA ASP A 134 19.71 -12.80 17.01
C ASP A 134 19.84 -11.27 16.97
N GLU A 135 20.17 -10.67 15.82
CA GLU A 135 20.21 -9.22 15.65
C GLU A 135 18.84 -8.55 15.93
N ILE A 136 17.75 -9.21 15.51
CA ILE A 136 16.38 -8.71 15.74
C ILE A 136 16.03 -8.80 17.23
N VAL A 137 16.39 -9.89 17.88
CA VAL A 137 16.15 -10.10 19.30
C VAL A 137 16.91 -9.08 20.14
N ASP A 138 18.21 -8.93 19.88
CA ASP A 138 19.07 -7.97 20.56
C ASP A 138 18.55 -6.53 20.41
N PHE A 139 18.17 -6.15 19.18
CA PHE A 139 17.66 -4.80 18.90
C PHE A 139 16.32 -4.52 19.58
N SER A 140 15.46 -5.54 19.69
CA SER A 140 14.11 -5.39 20.25
C SER A 140 14.04 -5.58 21.76
N GLU A 141 15.13 -6.05 22.40
CA GLU A 141 15.22 -6.33 23.84
C GLU A 141 14.13 -7.28 24.35
N ILE A 142 13.63 -8.17 23.48
CA ILE A 142 12.52 -9.09 23.79
C ILE A 142 12.95 -10.49 24.23
N GLU A 143 14.20 -10.70 24.58
CA GLU A 143 14.73 -12.02 24.99
C GLU A 143 13.84 -12.76 26.00
N ARG A 144 13.24 -12.02 26.93
CA ARG A 144 12.37 -12.59 28.00
C ARG A 144 11.02 -13.09 27.49
N PHE A 145 10.65 -12.77 26.25
CA PHE A 145 9.32 -13.03 25.66
C PHE A 145 9.41 -13.85 24.36
N LEU A 146 10.52 -14.53 24.13
CA LEU A 146 10.76 -15.27 22.89
C LEU A 146 9.91 -16.54 22.78
N ASP A 147 9.68 -17.25 23.89
CA ASP A 147 9.00 -18.54 23.96
C ASP A 147 7.82 -18.51 24.91
#